data_3442bf55dfeb89ee43c94b083a965b64
#
_entry.id   3442bf55dfeb89ee43c94b083a965b64
#
_cell.length_a   1.000
_cell.length_b   1.000
_cell.length_c   1.000
_cell.angle_alpha   90.00
_cell.angle_beta   90.00
_cell.angle_gamma   90.00
#
_symmetry.space_group_name_H-M   'P 1'
#
loop_
_entity.id
_entity.type
_entity.pdbx_description
1 polymer ?
#
loop_
_entity_poly.entity_id
_entity_poly.type
_entity_poly.pdbx_seq_one_letter_code
_entity_poly.pdbx_strand_id
1 'polypeptide(L)'
;VGSEMCIRDRAKEGVKTIMLDKKFGTAGNEMVIEEFMTGREVSVLSFVDGKTIKTMTSAQDHKRAGDGDTGLNTGGMGTFSPSPFYTKEVEEFCEKYIYQRTVDAMAAEGRPFKGVIFFGLMLTEEGPKVLEYNARFGDPEAQVVLPRMKNDILDVVEACVDGTLDQIDLQSVSYTHLRAHETCADL
;
A
#
# COMPACT_ATOMS: atom_id res chain seq x y z
N VAL A 1 0.29 1.40 15.10
CA VAL A 1 0.93 0.18 15.63
C VAL A 1 2.31 0.15 15.02
N GLY A 2 3.37 0.36 15.84
CA GLY A 2 4.74 0.42 15.34
C GLY A 2 5.23 -0.95 14.88
N SER A 3 5.69 -1.05 13.63
CA SER A 3 6.47 -2.19 13.16
C SER A 3 7.93 -1.99 13.59
N GLU A 4 8.45 -2.83 14.46
CA GLU A 4 9.88 -2.83 14.75
C GLU A 4 10.58 -3.86 13.86
N MET A 5 11.55 -3.40 13.08
CA MET A 5 12.47 -4.28 12.36
C MET A 5 13.38 -4.98 13.36
N CYS A 6 13.23 -6.29 13.48
CA CYS A 6 13.89 -7.08 14.51
C CYS A 6 15.06 -7.90 13.96
N ILE A 7 16.26 -7.64 14.44
CA ILE A 7 17.33 -8.64 14.48
C ILE A 7 16.94 -9.65 15.57
N ARG A 8 17.41 -10.90 15.45
CA ARG A 8 16.98 -12.07 16.26
C ARG A 8 16.86 -11.81 17.77
N ASP A 9 17.74 -11.02 18.38
CA ASP A 9 17.70 -10.76 19.83
C ASP A 9 16.65 -9.69 20.18
N ARG A 10 16.40 -8.73 19.30
CA ARG A 10 15.30 -7.76 19.43
C ARG A 10 13.92 -8.39 19.20
N ALA A 11 13.83 -9.46 18.37
CA ALA A 11 12.57 -10.14 18.16
C ALA A 11 12.01 -10.74 19.45
N LYS A 12 12.85 -11.38 20.27
CA LYS A 12 12.45 -11.93 21.57
C LYS A 12 11.99 -10.83 22.53
N GLU A 13 12.69 -9.70 22.54
CA GLU A 13 12.32 -8.56 23.36
C GLU A 13 11.05 -7.89 22.87
N GLY A 14 10.85 -7.81 21.55
CA GLY A 14 9.59 -7.37 20.94
C GLY A 14 8.41 -8.24 21.36
N VAL A 15 8.53 -9.56 21.28
CA VAL A 15 7.52 -10.51 21.76
C VAL A 15 7.20 -10.28 23.24
N LYS A 16 8.24 -10.15 24.06
CA LYS A 16 8.07 -9.89 25.51
C LYS A 16 7.33 -8.57 25.74
N THR A 17 7.77 -7.50 25.11
CA THR A 17 7.17 -6.15 25.24
C THR A 17 5.70 -6.14 24.83
N ILE A 18 5.36 -6.79 23.72
CA ILE A 18 3.99 -6.80 23.17
C ILE A 18 3.09 -7.73 24.01
N MET A 19 3.49 -9.00 24.18
CA MET A 19 2.61 -10.02 24.71
C MET A 19 2.67 -10.18 26.23
N LEU A 20 3.84 -10.01 26.85
CA LEU A 20 4.02 -10.19 28.30
C LEU A 20 3.87 -8.86 29.05
N ASP A 21 4.62 -7.85 28.65
CA ASP A 21 4.59 -6.53 29.32
C ASP A 21 3.34 -5.71 28.93
N LYS A 22 2.57 -6.18 27.92
CA LYS A 22 1.30 -5.56 27.50
C LYS A 22 1.44 -4.07 27.19
N LYS A 23 2.55 -3.64 26.57
CA LYS A 23 2.79 -2.23 26.23
C LYS A 23 1.64 -1.59 25.42
N PHE A 24 0.92 -2.40 24.63
CA PHE A 24 -0.22 -1.98 23.84
C PHE A 24 -1.56 -2.46 24.41
N GLY A 25 -1.62 -2.79 25.69
CA GLY A 25 -2.83 -3.24 26.37
C GLY A 25 -3.39 -4.53 25.76
N THR A 26 -4.70 -4.58 25.54
CA THR A 26 -5.39 -5.76 24.98
C THR A 26 -5.00 -6.08 23.54
N ALA A 27 -4.55 -5.10 22.75
CA ALA A 27 -4.04 -5.33 21.40
C ALA A 27 -2.79 -6.23 21.38
N GLY A 28 -2.05 -6.32 22.50
CA GLY A 28 -0.92 -7.23 22.65
C GLY A 28 -1.30 -8.68 23.07
N ASN A 29 -2.56 -9.07 23.00
CA ASN A 29 -2.96 -10.44 23.27
C ASN A 29 -2.60 -11.40 22.12
N GLU A 30 -2.56 -10.86 20.91
CA GLU A 30 -2.17 -11.57 19.70
C GLU A 30 -1.10 -10.76 18.97
N MET A 31 -0.19 -11.43 18.26
CA MET A 31 0.77 -10.80 17.39
C MET A 31 0.99 -11.63 16.12
N VAL A 32 1.29 -10.95 15.04
CA VAL A 32 1.68 -11.57 13.77
C VAL A 32 3.19 -11.53 13.67
N ILE A 33 3.80 -12.64 13.27
CA ILE A 33 5.23 -12.75 12.96
C ILE A 33 5.32 -13.08 11.48
N GLU A 34 5.94 -12.18 10.73
CA GLU A 34 6.04 -12.28 9.28
C GLU A 34 7.49 -12.51 8.83
N GLU A 35 7.66 -12.94 7.59
CA GLU A 35 8.95 -13.00 6.93
C GLU A 35 9.62 -11.63 6.93
N PHE A 36 10.91 -11.57 7.28
CA PHE A 36 11.68 -10.35 7.12
C PHE A 36 12.04 -10.16 5.64
N MET A 37 11.41 -9.20 5.00
CA MET A 37 11.63 -8.87 3.60
C MET A 37 12.57 -7.68 3.46
N THR A 38 13.45 -7.74 2.48
CA THR A 38 14.35 -6.66 2.08
C THR A 38 14.12 -6.29 0.63
N GLY A 39 14.13 -5.01 0.32
CA GLY A 39 13.89 -4.53 -1.03
C GLY A 39 13.49 -3.07 -1.04
N ARG A 40 12.78 -2.67 -2.09
CA ARG A 40 12.21 -1.33 -2.20
C ARG A 40 10.71 -1.36 -2.02
N GLU A 41 10.22 -0.50 -1.16
CA GLU A 41 8.78 -0.35 -0.96
C GLU A 41 8.17 0.44 -2.13
N VAL A 42 7.01 -0.01 -2.58
CA VAL A 42 6.19 0.66 -3.59
C VAL A 42 4.74 0.54 -3.19
N SER A 43 3.99 1.61 -3.38
CA SER A 43 2.56 1.68 -3.11
C SER A 43 1.77 1.67 -4.41
N VAL A 44 0.73 0.82 -4.48
CA VAL A 44 -0.21 0.79 -5.60
C VAL A 44 -1.63 0.83 -5.06
N LEU A 45 -2.37 1.86 -5.43
CA LEU A 45 -3.78 2.01 -5.08
C LEU A 45 -4.64 1.51 -6.23
N SER A 46 -5.74 0.87 -5.91
CA SER A 46 -6.63 0.26 -6.90
C SER A 46 -8.08 0.44 -6.53
N PHE A 47 -8.92 0.72 -7.52
CA PHE A 47 -10.37 0.66 -7.40
C PHE A 47 -10.87 -0.76 -7.59
N VAL A 48 -11.87 -1.17 -6.82
CA VAL A 48 -12.45 -2.53 -6.84
C VAL A 48 -13.97 -2.45 -6.71
N ASP A 49 -14.68 -3.24 -7.53
CA ASP A 49 -16.15 -3.32 -7.53
C ASP A 49 -16.70 -4.66 -7.00
N GLY A 50 -15.84 -5.50 -6.41
CA GLY A 50 -16.18 -6.83 -5.92
C GLY A 50 -15.74 -7.97 -6.84
N LYS A 51 -15.44 -7.69 -8.11
CA LYS A 51 -14.98 -8.67 -9.12
C LYS A 51 -13.86 -8.14 -10.00
N THR A 52 -13.92 -6.84 -10.33
CA THR A 52 -12.97 -6.15 -11.20
C THR A 52 -12.06 -5.27 -10.37
N ILE A 53 -10.79 -5.22 -10.74
CA ILE A 53 -9.82 -4.30 -10.16
C ILE A 53 -9.21 -3.41 -11.25
N LYS A 54 -9.05 -2.13 -10.95
CA LYS A 54 -8.38 -1.14 -11.81
C LYS A 54 -7.32 -0.42 -10.99
N THR A 55 -6.05 -0.60 -11.37
CA THR A 55 -4.91 -0.03 -10.66
C THR A 55 -4.60 1.39 -11.11
N MET A 56 -4.30 2.25 -10.14
CA MET A 56 -3.75 3.58 -10.39
C MET A 56 -2.25 3.50 -10.66
N THR A 57 -1.66 4.62 -11.06
CA THR A 57 -0.20 4.72 -11.19
C THR A 57 0.47 4.45 -9.85
N SER A 58 1.59 3.74 -9.86
CA SER A 58 2.38 3.47 -8.66
C SER A 58 2.86 4.75 -7.97
N ALA A 59 3.05 4.67 -6.67
CA ALA A 59 3.68 5.71 -5.87
C ALA A 59 4.81 5.12 -5.02
N GLN A 60 5.68 5.97 -4.54
CA GLN A 60 6.72 5.58 -3.59
C GLN A 60 6.79 6.62 -2.49
N ASP A 61 6.59 6.16 -1.27
CA ASP A 61 6.63 6.96 -0.06
C ASP A 61 8.03 6.92 0.58
N HIS A 62 8.43 8.03 1.18
CA HIS A 62 9.61 8.15 2.02
C HIS A 62 9.20 8.09 3.49
N LYS A 63 9.33 6.91 4.09
CA LYS A 63 8.86 6.66 5.47
C LYS A 63 9.87 7.05 6.55
N ARG A 64 11.16 7.17 6.21
CA ARG A 64 12.21 7.46 7.18
C ARG A 64 12.31 8.94 7.49
N ALA A 65 12.45 9.27 8.79
CA ALA A 65 12.49 10.66 9.26
C ALA A 65 13.80 11.40 8.93
N GLY A 66 14.90 10.68 8.73
CA GLY A 66 16.24 11.25 8.53
C GLY A 66 16.74 11.15 7.10
N ASP A 67 17.71 12.02 6.78
CA ASP A 67 18.36 12.02 5.48
C ASP A 67 19.01 10.69 5.14
N GLY A 68 19.02 10.33 3.86
CA GLY A 68 19.62 9.08 3.40
C GLY A 68 18.87 7.83 3.84
N ASP A 69 17.55 7.92 4.01
CA ASP A 69 16.68 6.81 4.43
C ASP A 69 17.07 6.22 5.79
N THR A 70 17.29 7.10 6.77
CA THR A 70 17.71 6.75 8.14
C THR A 70 16.68 7.18 9.19
N GLY A 71 16.83 6.70 10.42
CA GLY A 71 15.95 7.07 11.53
C GLY A 71 14.72 6.16 11.67
N LEU A 72 13.73 6.63 12.41
CA LEU A 72 12.49 5.92 12.67
C LEU A 72 11.55 6.02 11.45
N ASN A 73 10.74 5.00 11.26
CA ASN A 73 9.63 5.06 10.29
C ASN A 73 8.56 6.03 10.81
N THR A 74 8.05 6.83 9.89
CA THR A 74 6.93 7.76 10.10
C THR A 74 5.70 7.27 9.34
N GLY A 75 4.62 8.03 9.39
CA GLY A 75 3.42 7.78 8.56
C GLY A 75 3.61 8.11 7.08
N GLY A 76 4.71 8.80 6.72
CA GLY A 76 5.08 9.24 5.39
C GLY A 76 5.63 10.66 5.43
N MET A 77 6.85 10.86 4.92
CA MET A 77 7.52 12.16 4.87
C MET A 77 7.32 12.88 3.54
N GLY A 78 6.78 12.18 2.57
CA GLY A 78 6.53 12.66 1.23
C GLY A 78 6.54 11.52 0.22
N THR A 79 5.86 11.72 -0.89
CA THR A 79 5.69 10.68 -1.91
C THR A 79 5.86 11.24 -3.31
N PHE A 80 6.16 10.37 -4.26
CA PHE A 80 6.19 10.70 -5.68
C PHE A 80 5.57 9.58 -6.51
N SER A 81 5.15 9.92 -7.72
CA SER A 81 4.53 9.00 -8.68
C SER A 81 4.95 9.35 -10.11
N PRO A 82 5.27 8.36 -10.98
CA PRO A 82 5.35 6.92 -10.69
C PRO A 82 6.65 6.55 -9.97
N SER A 83 6.67 5.37 -9.32
CA SER A 83 7.92 4.81 -8.84
C SER A 83 8.76 4.30 -10.01
N PRO A 84 10.04 4.68 -10.13
CA PRO A 84 10.92 4.20 -11.21
C PRO A 84 11.28 2.73 -11.08
N PHE A 85 11.03 2.12 -9.91
CA PHE A 85 11.29 0.71 -9.65
C PHE A 85 10.10 -0.19 -9.99
N TYR A 86 8.91 0.41 -10.17
CA TYR A 86 7.71 -0.31 -10.59
C TYR A 86 7.69 -0.37 -12.13
N THR A 87 8.51 -1.28 -12.67
CA THR A 87 8.63 -1.48 -14.11
C THR A 87 7.41 -2.19 -14.68
N LYS A 88 7.31 -2.23 -16.01
CA LYS A 88 6.20 -2.91 -16.68
C LYS A 88 6.16 -4.41 -16.36
N GLU A 89 7.32 -5.05 -16.23
CA GLU A 89 7.42 -6.46 -15.85
C GLU A 89 6.90 -6.71 -14.43
N VAL A 90 7.20 -5.78 -13.50
CA VAL A 90 6.68 -5.81 -12.12
C VAL A 90 5.17 -5.63 -12.12
N GLU A 91 4.65 -4.68 -12.89
CA GLU A 91 3.22 -4.42 -13.05
C GLU A 91 2.49 -5.67 -13.57
N GLU A 92 2.94 -6.25 -14.68
CA GLU A 92 2.36 -7.45 -15.28
C GLU A 92 2.37 -8.65 -14.30
N PHE A 93 3.44 -8.79 -13.53
CA PHE A 93 3.50 -9.81 -12.48
C PHE A 93 2.46 -9.56 -11.39
N CYS A 94 2.37 -8.32 -10.88
CA CYS A 94 1.44 -7.97 -9.82
C CYS A 94 -0.02 -8.10 -10.27
N GLU A 95 -0.35 -7.68 -11.48
CA GLU A 95 -1.68 -7.86 -12.06
C GLU A 95 -2.08 -9.34 -12.11
N LYS A 96 -1.18 -10.18 -12.60
CA LYS A 96 -1.44 -11.61 -12.78
C LYS A 96 -1.50 -12.39 -11.48
N TYR A 97 -0.62 -12.07 -10.51
CA TYR A 97 -0.39 -12.94 -9.35
C TYR A 97 -0.83 -12.32 -8.02
N ILE A 98 -1.06 -11.01 -7.95
CA ILE A 98 -1.40 -10.32 -6.71
C ILE A 98 -2.80 -9.70 -6.78
N TYR A 99 -3.01 -8.73 -7.68
CA TYR A 99 -4.18 -7.85 -7.59
C TYR A 99 -5.50 -8.57 -7.84
N GLN A 100 -5.68 -9.15 -9.02
CA GLN A 100 -6.93 -9.86 -9.32
C GLN A 100 -7.15 -11.05 -8.40
N ARG A 101 -6.07 -11.78 -8.04
CA ARG A 101 -6.17 -12.91 -7.10
C ARG A 101 -6.61 -12.50 -5.71
N THR A 102 -6.25 -11.31 -5.24
CA THR A 102 -6.73 -10.77 -3.98
C THR A 102 -8.24 -10.56 -4.02
N VAL A 103 -8.75 -9.95 -5.10
CA VAL A 103 -10.19 -9.73 -5.29
C VAL A 103 -10.95 -11.05 -5.39
N ASP A 104 -10.43 -11.99 -6.18
CA ASP A 104 -11.02 -13.32 -6.35
C ASP A 104 -11.07 -14.10 -5.04
N ALA A 105 -10.00 -14.05 -4.24
CA ALA A 105 -9.93 -14.70 -2.95
C ALA A 105 -10.94 -14.12 -1.95
N MET A 106 -11.07 -12.79 -1.89
CA MET A 106 -12.08 -12.12 -1.05
C MET A 106 -13.50 -12.51 -1.44
N ALA A 107 -13.77 -12.61 -2.75
CA ALA A 107 -15.07 -13.04 -3.25
C ALA A 107 -15.34 -14.53 -2.92
N ALA A 108 -14.35 -15.39 -3.07
CA ALA A 108 -14.45 -16.84 -2.74
C ALA A 108 -14.72 -17.08 -1.25
N GLU A 109 -14.21 -16.21 -0.39
CA GLU A 109 -14.47 -16.23 1.07
C GLU A 109 -15.85 -15.64 1.44
N GLY A 110 -16.67 -15.25 0.46
CA GLY A 110 -17.97 -14.62 0.69
C GLY A 110 -17.89 -13.17 1.21
N ARG A 111 -16.75 -12.52 1.02
CA ARG A 111 -16.47 -11.15 1.46
C ARG A 111 -15.99 -10.28 0.29
N PRO A 112 -16.79 -10.14 -0.78
CA PRO A 112 -16.39 -9.31 -1.92
C PRO A 112 -16.11 -7.88 -1.45
N PHE A 113 -14.96 -7.34 -1.83
CA PHE A 113 -14.56 -6.00 -1.46
C PHE A 113 -14.97 -5.00 -2.54
N LYS A 114 -15.52 -3.85 -2.13
CA LYS A 114 -15.79 -2.70 -2.99
C LYS A 114 -15.15 -1.44 -2.40
N GLY A 115 -14.49 -0.66 -3.24
CA GLY A 115 -13.84 0.58 -2.84
C GLY A 115 -12.38 0.65 -3.26
N VAL A 116 -11.53 1.22 -2.43
CA VAL A 116 -10.09 1.39 -2.71
C VAL A 116 -9.28 0.41 -1.87
N ILE A 117 -8.46 -0.41 -2.54
CA ILE A 117 -7.40 -1.20 -1.89
C ILE A 117 -6.06 -0.52 -2.14
N PHE A 118 -5.31 -0.35 -1.09
CA PHE A 118 -3.90 0.00 -1.10
C PHE A 118 -3.08 -1.27 -0.95
N PHE A 119 -2.19 -1.52 -1.88
CA PHE A 119 -1.20 -2.57 -1.83
C PHE A 119 0.15 -1.96 -1.45
N GLY A 120 0.66 -2.27 -0.27
CA GLY A 120 2.05 -2.05 0.09
C GLY A 120 2.88 -3.23 -0.44
N LEU A 121 3.78 -2.96 -1.35
CA LEU A 121 4.62 -3.97 -1.98
C LEU A 121 6.07 -3.80 -1.58
N MET A 122 6.77 -4.92 -1.38
CA MET A 122 8.23 -4.98 -1.32
C MET A 122 8.76 -5.61 -2.61
N LEU A 123 9.54 -4.86 -3.36
CA LEU A 123 10.24 -5.37 -4.55
C LEU A 123 11.53 -6.04 -4.09
N THR A 124 11.48 -7.35 -3.87
CA THR A 124 12.61 -8.16 -3.41
C THR A 124 13.40 -8.73 -4.59
N GLU A 125 14.56 -9.32 -4.33
CA GLU A 125 15.34 -10.04 -5.35
C GLU A 125 14.59 -11.27 -5.92
N GLU A 126 13.65 -11.83 -5.17
CA GLU A 126 12.81 -12.96 -5.60
C GLU A 126 11.54 -12.51 -6.35
N GLY A 127 11.31 -11.19 -6.47
CA GLY A 127 10.14 -10.58 -7.08
C GLY A 127 9.26 -9.80 -6.09
N PRO A 128 8.13 -9.24 -6.57
CA PRO A 128 7.23 -8.48 -5.73
C PRO A 128 6.53 -9.37 -4.69
N LYS A 129 6.54 -8.92 -3.43
CA LYS A 129 5.80 -9.51 -2.30
C LYS A 129 4.89 -8.46 -1.66
N VAL A 130 3.77 -8.89 -1.10
CA VAL A 130 2.85 -7.98 -0.41
C VAL A 130 3.31 -7.80 1.03
N LEU A 131 3.49 -6.54 1.42
CA LEU A 131 3.75 -6.13 2.81
C LEU A 131 2.45 -6.02 3.60
N GLU A 132 1.50 -5.26 3.02
CA GLU A 132 0.24 -4.96 3.69
C GLU A 132 -0.86 -4.63 2.68
N TYR A 133 -2.10 -4.75 3.17
CA TYR A 133 -3.30 -4.24 2.51
C TYR A 133 -3.94 -3.18 3.40
N ASN A 134 -4.39 -2.08 2.79
CA ASN A 134 -5.22 -1.10 3.46
C ASN A 134 -6.49 -0.86 2.65
N ALA A 135 -7.65 -0.78 3.32
CA ALA A 135 -8.96 -0.57 2.70
C ALA A 135 -9.32 0.92 2.64
N ARG A 136 -8.39 1.74 2.09
CA ARG A 136 -8.49 3.20 2.02
C ARG A 136 -7.47 3.76 1.03
N PHE A 137 -7.62 5.05 0.72
CA PHE A 137 -6.53 5.80 0.11
C PHE A 137 -5.31 5.90 1.04
N GLY A 138 -4.12 6.03 0.46
CA GLY A 138 -2.91 6.33 1.20
C GLY A 138 -2.76 7.82 1.47
N ASP A 139 -2.10 8.16 2.53
CA ASP A 139 -1.63 9.48 2.85
C ASP A 139 -0.12 9.37 3.15
N PRO A 140 0.76 9.93 2.31
CA PRO A 140 0.53 10.97 1.28
C PRO A 140 0.32 10.49 -0.18
N GLU A 141 0.10 9.20 -0.47
CA GLU A 141 0.03 8.69 -1.84
C GLU A 141 -1.14 9.27 -2.66
N ALA A 142 -2.29 9.52 -2.02
CA ALA A 142 -3.45 10.10 -2.69
C ALA A 142 -3.13 11.44 -3.36
N GLN A 143 -2.28 12.26 -2.72
CA GLN A 143 -1.89 13.58 -3.19
C GLN A 143 -1.06 13.54 -4.49
N VAL A 144 -0.46 12.41 -4.83
CA VAL A 144 0.31 12.26 -6.07
C VAL A 144 -0.34 11.37 -7.12
N VAL A 145 -1.22 10.44 -6.73
CA VAL A 145 -1.86 9.54 -7.70
C VAL A 145 -3.17 10.11 -8.25
N LEU A 146 -4.00 10.73 -7.40
CA LEU A 146 -5.28 11.30 -7.84
C LEU A 146 -5.13 12.43 -8.86
N PRO A 147 -4.22 13.41 -8.69
CA PRO A 147 -4.03 14.46 -9.69
C PRO A 147 -3.53 13.96 -11.05
N ARG A 148 -3.04 12.73 -11.11
CA ARG A 148 -2.62 12.10 -12.37
C ARG A 148 -3.77 11.41 -13.10
N MET A 149 -4.87 11.14 -12.42
CA MET A 149 -6.03 10.48 -13.01
C MET A 149 -6.72 11.44 -14.00
N LYS A 150 -7.05 10.95 -15.20
CA LYS A 150 -7.79 11.72 -16.22
C LYS A 150 -9.30 11.58 -16.07
N ASN A 151 -9.74 10.46 -15.51
CA ASN A 151 -11.14 10.20 -15.28
C ASN A 151 -11.70 11.09 -14.17
N ASP A 152 -12.97 11.44 -14.23
CA ASP A 152 -13.67 11.98 -13.08
C ASP A 152 -13.71 10.90 -11.98
N ILE A 153 -13.29 11.27 -10.78
CA ILE A 153 -13.24 10.34 -9.65
C ILE A 153 -14.63 9.86 -9.26
N LEU A 154 -15.65 10.70 -9.44
CA LEU A 154 -17.03 10.36 -9.11
C LEU A 154 -17.53 9.23 -10.02
N ASP A 155 -17.28 9.32 -11.33
CA ASP A 155 -17.66 8.26 -12.28
C ASP A 155 -17.04 6.91 -11.92
N VAL A 156 -15.76 6.93 -11.48
CA VAL A 156 -15.06 5.70 -11.09
C VAL A 156 -15.59 5.13 -9.78
N VAL A 157 -15.89 5.99 -8.80
CA VAL A 157 -16.47 5.55 -7.52
C VAL A 157 -17.89 5.02 -7.70
N GLU A 158 -18.71 5.65 -8.53
CA GLU A 158 -20.05 5.15 -8.88
C GLU A 158 -19.94 3.78 -9.54
N ALA A 159 -19.01 3.59 -10.49
CA ALA A 159 -18.76 2.30 -11.11
C ALA A 159 -18.33 1.21 -10.12
N CYS A 160 -17.57 1.57 -9.07
CA CYS A 160 -17.24 0.63 -7.98
C CYS A 160 -18.49 0.18 -7.22
N VAL A 161 -19.40 1.12 -6.91
CA VAL A 161 -20.64 0.83 -6.18
C VAL A 161 -21.57 -0.03 -7.05
N ASP A 162 -21.74 0.34 -8.31
CA ASP A 162 -22.68 -0.30 -9.23
C ASP A 162 -22.17 -1.64 -9.80
N GLY A 163 -20.87 -1.94 -9.63
CA GLY A 163 -20.27 -3.17 -10.16
C GLY A 163 -20.05 -3.13 -11.66
N THR A 164 -19.75 -1.95 -12.20
CA THR A 164 -19.53 -1.68 -13.63
C THR A 164 -18.12 -1.16 -13.93
N LEU A 165 -17.18 -1.41 -13.03
CA LEU A 165 -15.79 -0.94 -13.13
C LEU A 165 -15.06 -1.52 -14.36
N ASP A 166 -15.51 -2.64 -14.89
CA ASP A 166 -15.04 -3.22 -16.15
C ASP A 166 -15.25 -2.31 -17.35
N GLN A 167 -16.24 -1.41 -17.30
CA GLN A 167 -16.54 -0.44 -18.36
C GLN A 167 -15.68 0.82 -18.28
N ILE A 168 -14.96 1.02 -17.18
CA ILE A 168 -14.09 2.17 -16.99
C ILE A 168 -12.71 1.88 -17.61
N ASP A 169 -12.27 2.74 -18.52
CA ASP A 169 -10.89 2.81 -18.98
C ASP A 169 -10.14 3.80 -18.08
N LEU A 170 -9.52 3.28 -17.02
CA LEU A 170 -8.80 4.12 -16.07
C LEU A 170 -7.50 4.65 -16.68
N GLN A 171 -7.42 5.94 -16.87
CA GLN A 171 -6.30 6.60 -17.52
C GLN A 171 -5.57 7.57 -16.59
N SER A 172 -4.26 7.62 -16.73
CA SER A 172 -3.40 8.57 -16.02
C SER A 172 -2.56 9.41 -16.98
N VAL A 173 -2.21 10.64 -16.58
CA VAL A 173 -1.21 11.43 -17.29
C VAL A 173 0.18 10.87 -17.05
N SER A 174 1.05 10.97 -18.06
CA SER A 174 2.41 10.45 -17.97
C SER A 174 3.34 11.24 -17.03
N TYR A 175 2.96 12.47 -16.72
CA TYR A 175 3.74 13.35 -15.84
C TYR A 175 2.82 14.28 -15.05
N THR A 176 3.27 14.63 -13.84
CA THR A 176 2.78 15.77 -13.07
C THR A 176 3.97 16.34 -12.30
N HIS A 177 3.98 17.66 -12.12
CA HIS A 177 4.96 18.35 -11.27
C HIS A 177 4.45 18.52 -9.83
N LEU A 178 3.55 17.67 -9.39
CA LEU A 178 3.03 17.70 -8.04
C LEU A 178 3.99 17.01 -7.08
N ARG A 179 4.50 17.79 -6.16
CA ARG A 179 5.22 17.33 -4.99
C ARG A 179 4.32 17.58 -3.78
N ALA A 180 3.73 16.52 -3.24
CA ALA A 180 3.04 16.62 -1.97
C ALA A 180 4.06 16.57 -0.84
N HIS A 181 3.97 17.55 0.05
CA HIS A 181 4.75 17.64 1.28
C HIS A 181 3.77 17.69 2.43
N GLU A 182 3.90 16.75 3.33
CA GLU A 182 3.31 16.88 4.64
C GLU A 182 4.36 17.40 5.61
N THR A 183 4.09 18.55 6.21
CA THR A 183 5.02 19.21 7.14
C THR A 183 4.57 19.12 8.60
N CYS A 184 3.46 18.45 8.87
CA CYS A 184 2.95 18.26 10.22
C CYS A 184 3.39 16.90 10.75
N ALA A 185 4.60 16.83 11.27
CA ALA A 185 4.92 15.85 12.29
C ALA A 185 4.45 16.40 13.62
N ASP A 186 3.31 15.95 14.11
CA ASP A 186 3.05 16.00 15.53
C ASP A 186 4.03 15.07 16.21
N LEU A 187 5.08 15.66 16.73
CA LEU A 187 6.12 15.02 17.55
C LEU A 187 5.59 14.79 18.97
#